data_304e6f554ca3c59f5521b5c06a6ed756
#
_entry.id   304e6f554ca3c59f5521b5c06a6ed756
#
_cell.length_a   1.000
_cell.length_b   1.000
_cell.length_c   1.000
_cell.angle_alpha   90.00
_cell.angle_beta   90.00
_cell.angle_gamma   90.00
#
_symmetry.space_group_name_H-M   'P 1'
#
loop_
_entity.id
_entity.type
_entity.pdbx_description
1 polymer ?
#
loop_
_entity_poly.entity_id
_entity_poly.type
_entity_poly.pdbx_seq_one_letter_code
_entity_poly.pdbx_strand_id
1 'polypeptide(L)'
;MRIVVTGLVATYPMGGVSWDYLAYVDGFRRLGAEVLYLEDTGGWVYHPQAQTFSDDAAPNLRYLVEALRVIDAPADSWSLRAPDGVQHGLGLDAVARFCRGADLFLNVSGSCWLRDEYRGARRTAYLDTDPGYTQATLSAVAEGCASAEQQFSADLIRQHDRFFTFAEHIGAPDCRVPMGDLAWRPTRQPVVLERWPVHVGPSAARYTTVMSWKPGGAPPVIGGVTYGSKDVEFMRFAALPQRVPVELEVAVGGAVPRGELAAHGWRVVDAYECSTTMAVYQDYLRRSRGEWSVAKQIYVALRSGWFSTRSAVYLASGRPVIVQDTGWSAHYPTGDGLFAFRSLDEAVAALARVEADYAHHCAAARAVAERELAAPRVLERLLREAA
;
A
#
# COMPACT_ATOMS: atom_id res chain seq x y z
N MET A 1 8.71 8.76 23.14
CA MET A 1 8.90 7.53 22.37
C MET A 1 9.62 7.86 21.07
N ARG A 2 10.60 7.06 20.68
CA ARG A 2 11.36 7.21 19.44
C ARG A 2 11.06 6.06 18.49
N ILE A 3 10.77 6.36 17.23
CA ILE A 3 10.38 5.36 16.23
C ILE A 3 11.18 5.60 14.95
N VAL A 4 11.77 4.54 14.41
CA VAL A 4 12.28 4.52 13.04
C VAL A 4 11.20 3.92 12.15
N VAL A 5 10.85 4.61 11.07
CA VAL A 5 9.93 4.15 10.02
C VAL A 5 10.69 4.07 8.71
N THR A 6 10.68 2.91 8.08
CA THR A 6 11.31 2.77 6.76
C THR A 6 10.32 2.97 5.62
N GLY A 7 10.82 3.20 4.41
CA GLY A 7 9.94 3.39 3.26
C GLY A 7 10.63 3.33 1.91
N LEU A 8 9.87 3.67 0.87
CA LEU A 8 10.28 3.62 -0.54
C LEU A 8 9.94 4.94 -1.28
N VAL A 9 9.85 6.06 -0.58
CA VAL A 9 9.40 7.34 -1.14
C VAL A 9 10.38 7.87 -2.18
N ALA A 10 11.69 7.79 -1.91
CA ALA A 10 12.70 8.13 -2.90
C ALA A 10 12.88 7.02 -3.92
N THR A 11 12.84 5.74 -3.51
CA THR A 11 12.98 4.62 -4.43
C THR A 11 11.90 4.60 -5.50
N TYR A 12 10.65 4.94 -5.15
CA TYR A 12 9.53 5.04 -6.07
C TYR A 12 8.82 6.40 -5.88
N PRO A 13 9.30 7.47 -6.52
CA PRO A 13 8.81 8.84 -6.33
C PRO A 13 7.45 9.06 -6.98
N MET A 14 6.42 8.53 -6.35
CA MET A 14 5.04 8.58 -6.80
C MET A 14 4.11 8.93 -5.63
N GLY A 15 3.09 9.74 -5.89
CA GLY A 15 2.18 10.26 -4.86
C GLY A 15 1.50 9.18 -4.04
N GLY A 16 1.05 8.08 -4.68
CA GLY A 16 0.42 6.95 -3.99
C GLY A 16 1.37 6.23 -3.03
N VAL A 17 2.63 6.00 -3.45
CA VAL A 17 3.68 5.41 -2.61
C VAL A 17 4.00 6.32 -1.42
N SER A 18 4.15 7.62 -1.68
CA SER A 18 4.46 8.59 -0.61
C SER A 18 3.36 8.66 0.45
N TRP A 19 2.09 8.69 0.05
CA TRP A 19 0.98 8.68 1.00
C TRP A 19 0.91 7.39 1.84
N ASP A 20 1.31 6.25 1.28
CA ASP A 20 1.33 4.97 1.98
C ASP A 20 2.37 5.00 3.12
N TYR A 21 3.64 5.26 2.80
CA TYR A 21 4.72 5.23 3.80
C TYR A 21 4.68 6.41 4.76
N LEU A 22 4.40 7.62 4.26
CA LEU A 22 4.41 8.82 5.10
C LEU A 22 3.18 8.91 6.04
N ALA A 23 2.14 8.12 5.83
CA ALA A 23 1.05 7.99 6.79
C ALA A 23 1.52 7.43 8.15
N TYR A 24 2.52 6.55 8.17
CA TYR A 24 3.15 6.07 9.41
C TYR A 24 3.94 7.19 10.09
N VAL A 25 4.74 7.91 9.33
CA VAL A 25 5.57 9.03 9.84
C VAL A 25 4.70 10.11 10.45
N ASP A 26 3.71 10.62 9.69
CA ASP A 26 2.80 11.68 10.16
C ASP A 26 1.92 11.17 11.31
N GLY A 27 1.41 9.95 11.23
CA GLY A 27 0.57 9.35 12.26
C GLY A 27 1.31 9.17 13.60
N PHE A 28 2.53 8.63 13.61
CA PHE A 28 3.31 8.50 14.85
C PHE A 28 3.71 9.85 15.45
N ARG A 29 4.06 10.83 14.59
CA ARG A 29 4.36 12.19 15.07
C ARG A 29 3.15 12.82 15.74
N ARG A 30 1.96 12.64 15.21
CA ARG A 30 0.68 13.12 15.82
C ARG A 30 0.37 12.41 17.13
N LEU A 31 0.88 11.21 17.35
CA LEU A 31 0.84 10.52 18.65
C LEU A 31 1.94 10.98 19.61
N GLY A 32 2.73 12.00 19.24
CA GLY A 32 3.78 12.58 20.08
C GLY A 32 5.10 11.82 20.05
N ALA A 33 5.32 10.94 19.08
CA ALA A 33 6.61 10.27 18.90
C ALA A 33 7.61 11.16 18.15
N GLU A 34 8.88 11.05 18.50
CA GLU A 34 10.02 11.49 17.71
C GLU A 34 10.25 10.42 16.63
N VAL A 35 10.14 10.77 15.34
CA VAL A 35 10.18 9.81 14.24
C VAL A 35 11.33 10.12 13.30
N LEU A 36 12.13 9.09 12.99
CA LEU A 36 13.09 9.10 11.91
C LEU A 36 12.55 8.32 10.72
N TYR A 37 12.41 8.96 9.57
CA TYR A 37 12.20 8.28 8.29
C TYR A 37 13.54 7.80 7.73
N LEU A 38 13.65 6.51 7.46
CA LEU A 38 14.88 5.89 6.95
C LEU A 38 14.61 5.13 5.66
N GLU A 39 15.38 5.41 4.62
CA GLU A 39 15.33 4.68 3.35
C GLU A 39 16.73 4.18 2.97
N ASP A 40 16.90 2.84 2.92
CA ASP A 40 18.11 2.13 2.49
C ASP A 40 17.71 0.79 1.91
N THR A 41 17.41 0.78 0.62
CA THR A 41 16.97 -0.42 -0.10
C THR A 41 18.13 -1.26 -0.62
N GLY A 42 19.34 -0.72 -0.60
CA GLY A 42 20.53 -1.32 -1.22
C GLY A 42 20.45 -1.44 -2.74
N GLY A 43 19.42 -0.89 -3.37
CA GLY A 43 19.15 -0.97 -4.81
C GLY A 43 19.06 0.38 -5.50
N TRP A 44 18.91 0.36 -6.82
CA TRP A 44 18.69 1.54 -7.65
C TRP A 44 17.31 2.15 -7.41
N VAL A 45 17.18 3.44 -7.72
CA VAL A 45 15.92 4.18 -7.63
C VAL A 45 15.18 4.16 -8.97
N TYR A 46 13.86 4.13 -8.91
CA TYR A 46 13.02 4.18 -10.09
C TYR A 46 12.82 5.62 -10.59
N HIS A 47 13.01 5.84 -11.88
CA HIS A 47 12.70 7.09 -12.57
C HIS A 47 11.40 6.93 -13.37
N PRO A 48 10.25 7.42 -12.86
CA PRO A 48 8.94 7.13 -13.46
C PRO A 48 8.77 7.66 -14.89
N GLN A 49 9.37 8.82 -15.20
CA GLN A 49 9.31 9.42 -16.53
C GLN A 49 10.03 8.56 -17.58
N ALA A 50 11.18 8.03 -17.21
CA ALA A 50 11.99 7.16 -18.07
C ALA A 50 11.56 5.68 -17.99
N GLN A 51 10.68 5.33 -17.05
CA GLN A 51 10.22 3.97 -16.75
C GLN A 51 11.39 2.98 -16.55
N THR A 52 12.46 3.43 -15.90
CA THR A 52 13.67 2.64 -15.67
C THR A 52 14.25 2.86 -14.28
N PHE A 53 15.13 1.97 -13.86
CA PHE A 53 15.92 2.13 -12.64
C PHE A 53 17.26 2.79 -12.97
N SER A 54 17.78 3.60 -12.05
CA SER A 54 19.03 4.36 -12.17
C SER A 54 19.77 4.41 -10.83
N ASP A 55 21.06 4.59 -10.87
CA ASP A 55 21.90 4.93 -9.72
C ASP A 55 21.89 6.44 -9.40
N ASP A 56 21.45 7.30 -10.35
CA ASP A 56 21.25 8.73 -10.08
C ASP A 56 20.03 8.96 -9.18
N ALA A 57 20.27 9.15 -7.89
CA ALA A 57 19.22 9.43 -6.90
C ALA A 57 18.85 10.93 -6.80
N ALA A 58 19.48 11.84 -7.50
CA ALA A 58 19.29 13.28 -7.30
C ALA A 58 17.85 13.77 -7.57
N PRO A 59 17.12 13.33 -8.63
CA PRO A 59 15.73 13.66 -8.82
C PRO A 59 14.83 13.12 -7.71
N ASN A 60 15.09 11.89 -7.28
CA ASN A 60 14.33 11.18 -6.27
C ASN A 60 14.52 11.78 -4.87
N LEU A 61 15.72 12.24 -4.58
CA LEU A 61 16.02 12.97 -3.34
C LEU A 61 15.23 14.28 -3.26
N ARG A 62 15.17 15.05 -4.36
CA ARG A 62 14.35 16.27 -4.40
C ARG A 62 12.87 15.95 -4.14
N TYR A 63 12.37 14.89 -4.76
CA TYR A 63 11.01 14.43 -4.54
C TYR A 63 10.75 14.05 -3.07
N LEU A 64 11.66 13.28 -2.44
CA LEU A 64 11.55 12.89 -1.03
C LEU A 64 11.44 14.12 -0.12
N VAL A 65 12.31 15.11 -0.32
CA VAL A 65 12.29 16.34 0.49
C VAL A 65 10.97 17.09 0.34
N GLU A 66 10.42 17.18 -0.87
CA GLU A 66 9.11 17.80 -1.09
C GLU A 66 7.98 16.97 -0.46
N ALA A 67 8.01 15.65 -0.56
CA ALA A 67 7.01 14.77 0.05
C ALA A 67 7.01 14.90 1.59
N LEU A 68 8.17 14.97 2.23
CA LEU A 68 8.30 15.20 3.66
C LEU A 68 7.76 16.56 4.10
N ARG A 69 7.92 17.60 3.28
CA ARG A 69 7.32 18.92 3.53
C ARG A 69 5.80 18.90 3.52
N VAL A 70 5.17 18.07 2.67
CA VAL A 70 3.70 17.94 2.65
C VAL A 70 3.14 17.48 3.97
N ILE A 71 3.90 16.68 4.74
CA ILE A 71 3.50 16.21 6.06
C ILE A 71 4.10 17.02 7.22
N ASP A 72 4.70 18.18 6.93
CA ASP A 72 5.37 19.05 7.91
C ASP A 72 6.44 18.30 8.73
N ALA A 73 7.18 17.38 8.10
CA ALA A 73 8.27 16.65 8.75
C ALA A 73 9.45 17.59 9.02
N PRO A 74 10.11 17.51 10.21
CA PRO A 74 11.33 18.27 10.49
C PRO A 74 12.43 17.98 9.47
N ALA A 75 13.23 18.99 9.13
CA ALA A 75 14.28 18.87 8.12
C ALA A 75 15.38 17.85 8.51
N ASP A 76 15.52 17.59 9.79
CA ASP A 76 16.50 16.68 10.41
C ASP A 76 15.87 15.35 10.88
N SER A 77 14.70 14.97 10.34
CA SER A 77 13.98 13.75 10.73
C SER A 77 14.02 12.63 9.67
N TRP A 78 14.94 12.70 8.74
CA TRP A 78 15.04 11.71 7.68
C TRP A 78 16.48 11.39 7.27
N SER A 79 16.66 10.21 6.70
CA SER A 79 17.94 9.78 6.12
C SER A 79 17.68 8.84 4.94
N LEU A 80 18.42 9.06 3.85
CA LEU A 80 18.44 8.23 2.66
C LEU A 80 19.88 7.78 2.39
N ARG A 81 20.09 6.48 2.24
CA ARG A 81 21.33 5.94 1.66
C ARG A 81 21.10 5.67 0.18
N ALA A 82 21.77 6.47 -0.65
CA ALA A 82 21.68 6.35 -2.10
C ALA A 82 22.38 5.09 -2.63
N PRO A 83 22.12 4.66 -3.88
CA PRO A 83 22.71 3.47 -4.48
C PRO A 83 24.25 3.45 -4.49
N ASP A 84 24.88 4.61 -4.59
CA ASP A 84 26.34 4.81 -4.51
C ASP A 84 26.90 4.73 -3.08
N GLY A 85 26.03 4.55 -2.08
CA GLY A 85 26.37 4.49 -0.66
C GLY A 85 26.46 5.86 0.03
N VAL A 86 26.25 6.96 -0.69
CA VAL A 86 26.23 8.31 -0.11
C VAL A 86 25.02 8.50 0.79
N GLN A 87 25.25 9.07 1.97
CA GLN A 87 24.20 9.36 2.95
C GLN A 87 23.70 10.80 2.76
N HIS A 88 22.38 10.94 2.63
CA HIS A 88 21.68 12.23 2.55
C HIS A 88 20.75 12.43 3.76
N GLY A 89 20.48 13.68 4.14
CA GLY A 89 19.76 14.02 5.36
C GLY A 89 20.61 13.84 6.60
N LEU A 90 20.13 13.09 7.60
CA LEU A 90 20.96 12.77 8.78
C LEU A 90 22.14 11.89 8.39
N GLY A 91 23.33 12.26 8.88
CA GLY A 91 24.53 11.47 8.71
C GLY A 91 24.47 10.15 9.50
N LEU A 92 25.28 9.18 9.07
CA LEU A 92 25.26 7.80 9.58
C LEU A 92 25.38 7.69 11.10
N ASP A 93 26.29 8.48 11.73
CA ASP A 93 26.45 8.47 13.19
C ASP A 93 25.20 8.96 13.93
N ALA A 94 24.49 9.94 13.36
CA ALA A 94 23.24 10.43 13.94
C ALA A 94 22.12 9.39 13.80
N VAL A 95 22.02 8.74 12.65
CA VAL A 95 21.09 7.62 12.41
C VAL A 95 21.37 6.48 13.39
N ALA A 96 22.63 6.06 13.52
CA ALA A 96 23.02 5.00 14.45
C ALA A 96 22.69 5.34 15.92
N ARG A 97 22.92 6.59 16.33
CA ARG A 97 22.53 7.05 17.69
C ARG A 97 21.01 7.04 17.87
N PHE A 98 20.25 7.47 16.84
CA PHE A 98 18.79 7.44 16.89
C PHE A 98 18.27 6.00 17.02
N CYS A 99 18.77 5.08 16.18
CA CYS A 99 18.38 3.68 16.19
C CYS A 99 18.65 3.00 17.56
N ARG A 100 19.83 3.24 18.16
CA ARG A 100 20.13 2.72 19.51
C ARG A 100 19.22 3.24 20.61
N GLY A 101 18.63 4.42 20.43
CA GLY A 101 17.67 5.00 21.36
C GLY A 101 16.19 4.78 20.96
N ALA A 102 15.93 4.07 19.88
CA ALA A 102 14.59 3.86 19.39
C ALA A 102 13.83 2.79 20.20
N ASP A 103 12.57 3.07 20.49
CA ASP A 103 11.65 2.11 21.10
C ASP A 103 11.19 1.08 20.08
N LEU A 104 11.04 1.50 18.81
CA LEU A 104 10.59 0.66 17.70
C LEU A 104 11.34 1.02 16.41
N PHE A 105 11.82 0.01 15.71
CA PHE A 105 12.23 0.06 14.31
C PHE A 105 11.16 -0.66 13.48
N LEU A 106 10.32 0.09 12.75
CA LEU A 106 9.27 -0.44 11.90
C LEU A 106 9.74 -0.52 10.45
N ASN A 107 10.03 -1.72 9.98
CA ASN A 107 10.43 -1.99 8.60
C ASN A 107 9.19 -2.26 7.75
N VAL A 108 8.66 -1.20 7.14
CA VAL A 108 7.47 -1.27 6.31
C VAL A 108 7.83 -1.90 4.95
N SER A 109 7.13 -2.95 4.56
CA SER A 109 7.34 -3.73 3.31
C SER A 109 8.73 -4.38 3.20
N GLY A 110 9.49 -4.47 4.30
CA GLY A 110 10.88 -4.93 4.23
C GLY A 110 11.77 -4.00 3.40
N SER A 111 11.42 -2.72 3.34
CA SER A 111 12.03 -1.72 2.45
C SER A 111 13.45 -1.31 2.85
N CYS A 112 13.94 -1.73 4.01
CA CYS A 112 15.26 -1.34 4.51
C CYS A 112 16.10 -2.55 4.88
N TRP A 113 17.34 -2.56 4.42
CA TRP A 113 18.33 -3.52 4.89
C TRP A 113 18.72 -3.21 6.34
N LEU A 114 18.73 -4.25 7.21
CA LEU A 114 19.13 -4.10 8.61
C LEU A 114 20.65 -4.14 8.75
N ARG A 115 21.30 -3.04 8.37
CA ARG A 115 22.74 -2.89 8.57
C ARG A 115 23.08 -2.78 10.06
N ASP A 116 24.33 -2.99 10.41
CA ASP A 116 24.78 -2.93 11.82
C ASP A 116 24.52 -1.56 12.46
N GLU A 117 24.61 -0.48 11.68
CA GLU A 117 24.33 0.89 12.12
C GLU A 117 22.86 1.13 12.51
N TYR A 118 21.93 0.33 11.95
CA TYR A 118 20.49 0.46 12.21
C TYR A 118 20.00 -0.44 13.35
N ARG A 119 20.91 -1.26 13.90
CA ARG A 119 20.59 -2.15 15.02
C ARG A 119 20.60 -1.41 16.35
N GLY A 120 19.92 -2.00 17.34
CA GLY A 120 19.92 -1.51 18.72
C GLY A 120 18.60 -0.85 19.15
N ALA A 121 17.60 -0.80 18.30
CA ALA A 121 16.24 -0.48 18.73
C ALA A 121 15.73 -1.53 19.74
N ARG A 122 14.91 -1.10 20.69
CA ARG A 122 14.33 -2.00 21.72
C ARG A 122 13.49 -3.12 21.09
N ARG A 123 12.83 -2.82 20.01
CA ARG A 123 12.04 -3.77 19.19
C ARG A 123 12.24 -3.49 17.71
N THR A 124 12.27 -4.55 16.94
CA THR A 124 12.22 -4.49 15.49
C THR A 124 10.95 -5.18 14.98
N ALA A 125 10.23 -4.52 14.09
CA ALA A 125 9.01 -5.04 13.51
C ALA A 125 9.07 -5.05 11.98
N TYR A 126 8.76 -6.18 11.40
CA TYR A 126 8.54 -6.32 9.96
C TYR A 126 7.05 -6.16 9.67
N LEU A 127 6.69 -5.32 8.70
CA LEU A 127 5.32 -5.17 8.23
C LEU A 127 5.20 -5.67 6.79
N ASP A 128 4.52 -6.80 6.62
CA ASP A 128 4.16 -7.38 5.33
C ASP A 128 2.96 -6.63 4.73
N THR A 129 3.19 -5.86 3.69
CA THR A 129 2.15 -5.12 2.96
C THR A 129 1.62 -5.86 1.73
N ASP A 130 2.30 -6.95 1.33
CA ASP A 130 1.98 -7.77 0.15
C ASP A 130 1.83 -9.26 0.53
N PRO A 131 0.80 -9.62 1.33
CA PRO A 131 0.61 -11.00 1.79
C PRO A 131 0.44 -11.97 0.61
N GLY A 132 1.05 -13.14 0.75
CA GLY A 132 1.16 -14.12 -0.31
C GLY A 132 2.52 -14.01 -1.04
N TYR A 133 3.02 -12.82 -1.36
CA TYR A 133 4.37 -12.65 -1.91
C TYR A 133 5.45 -12.95 -0.86
N THR A 134 5.30 -12.35 0.31
CA THR A 134 6.18 -12.59 1.45
C THR A 134 6.17 -14.08 1.85
N GLN A 135 4.98 -14.68 1.93
CA GLN A 135 4.84 -16.08 2.29
C GLN A 135 5.32 -17.04 1.19
N ALA A 136 5.22 -16.66 -0.10
CA ALA A 136 5.81 -17.45 -1.19
C ALA A 136 7.33 -17.53 -1.05
N THR A 137 7.99 -16.41 -0.71
CA THR A 137 9.42 -16.37 -0.42
C THR A 137 9.80 -17.28 0.74
N LEU A 138 9.07 -17.18 1.86
CA LEU A 138 9.31 -18.01 3.04
C LEU A 138 9.06 -19.50 2.76
N SER A 139 8.03 -19.84 1.98
CA SER A 139 7.72 -21.21 1.59
C SER A 139 8.82 -21.81 0.70
N ALA A 140 9.30 -21.03 -0.29
CA ALA A 140 10.39 -21.49 -1.16
C ALA A 140 11.67 -21.83 -0.38
N VAL A 141 11.97 -21.04 0.68
CA VAL A 141 13.10 -21.33 1.58
C VAL A 141 12.84 -22.59 2.39
N ALA A 142 11.65 -22.75 2.95
CA ALA A 142 11.28 -23.93 3.74
C ALA A 142 11.29 -25.22 2.90
N GLU A 143 10.93 -25.13 1.62
CA GLU A 143 10.92 -26.22 0.64
C GLU A 143 12.30 -26.48 0.02
N GLY A 144 13.32 -25.65 0.31
CA GLY A 144 14.69 -25.79 -0.21
C GLY A 144 14.82 -25.47 -1.71
N CYS A 145 13.89 -24.70 -2.28
CA CYS A 145 13.87 -24.32 -3.70
C CYS A 145 14.05 -22.80 -3.94
N ALA A 146 14.41 -22.05 -2.88
CA ALA A 146 14.56 -20.61 -2.94
C ALA A 146 15.75 -20.16 -3.82
N SER A 147 15.59 -19.08 -4.58
CA SER A 147 16.68 -18.34 -5.19
C SER A 147 17.54 -17.64 -4.12
N ALA A 148 18.75 -17.20 -4.48
CA ALA A 148 19.60 -16.41 -3.58
C ALA A 148 18.91 -15.13 -3.09
N GLU A 149 18.13 -14.46 -3.95
CA GLU A 149 17.33 -13.27 -3.61
C GLU A 149 16.23 -13.59 -2.61
N GLN A 150 15.51 -14.69 -2.81
CA GLN A 150 14.48 -15.16 -1.88
C GLN A 150 15.08 -15.56 -0.54
N GLN A 151 16.24 -16.22 -0.52
CA GLN A 151 16.96 -16.54 0.71
C GLN A 151 17.34 -15.27 1.48
N PHE A 152 17.95 -14.28 0.79
CA PHE A 152 18.29 -12.98 1.38
C PHE A 152 17.07 -12.27 1.98
N SER A 153 15.95 -12.24 1.24
CA SER A 153 14.70 -11.63 1.71
C SER A 153 14.13 -12.34 2.94
N ALA A 154 14.14 -13.68 2.95
CA ALA A 154 13.70 -14.47 4.10
C ALA A 154 14.58 -14.24 5.34
N ASP A 155 15.90 -14.17 5.14
CA ASP A 155 16.85 -13.88 6.22
C ASP A 155 16.65 -12.46 6.78
N LEU A 156 16.37 -11.49 5.91
CA LEU A 156 16.00 -10.13 6.34
C LEU A 156 14.72 -10.13 7.20
N ILE A 157 13.68 -10.82 6.74
CA ILE A 157 12.42 -10.92 7.49
C ILE A 157 12.67 -11.51 8.89
N ARG A 158 13.41 -12.63 8.98
CA ARG A 158 13.70 -13.34 10.24
C ARG A 158 14.58 -12.57 11.22
N GLN A 159 15.20 -11.46 10.81
CA GLN A 159 15.98 -10.58 11.68
C GLN A 159 15.11 -9.67 12.57
N HIS A 160 13.78 -9.70 12.42
CA HIS A 160 12.87 -8.88 13.21
C HIS A 160 12.26 -9.66 14.39
N ASP A 161 11.86 -8.93 15.44
CA ASP A 161 11.24 -9.50 16.66
C ASP A 161 9.73 -9.69 16.52
N ARG A 162 9.08 -8.90 15.67
CA ARG A 162 7.63 -8.86 15.50
C ARG A 162 7.26 -8.83 14.02
N PHE A 163 6.15 -9.51 13.70
CA PHE A 163 5.69 -9.66 12.31
C PHE A 163 4.25 -9.21 12.19
N PHE A 164 4.04 -8.12 11.47
CA PHE A 164 2.73 -7.61 11.12
C PHE A 164 2.42 -7.90 9.65
N THR A 165 1.14 -8.01 9.32
CA THR A 165 0.71 -8.25 7.93
C THR A 165 -0.62 -7.58 7.63
N PHE A 166 -0.79 -7.15 6.38
CA PHE A 166 -2.08 -6.73 5.83
C PHE A 166 -2.98 -7.91 5.44
N ALA A 167 -2.55 -9.14 5.70
CA ALA A 167 -3.41 -10.33 5.62
C ALA A 167 -4.37 -10.37 6.80
N GLU A 168 -5.41 -9.54 6.79
CA GLU A 168 -6.33 -9.45 7.94
C GLU A 168 -7.12 -10.74 8.19
N HIS A 169 -7.24 -11.60 7.17
CA HIS A 169 -7.93 -12.90 7.25
C HIS A 169 -7.00 -14.09 7.57
N ILE A 170 -5.71 -13.81 7.84
CA ILE A 170 -4.71 -14.86 8.15
C ILE A 170 -5.15 -15.68 9.37
N GLY A 171 -5.00 -17.00 9.28
CA GLY A 171 -5.42 -17.92 10.33
C GLY A 171 -6.91 -18.27 10.33
N ALA A 172 -7.75 -17.65 9.52
CA ALA A 172 -9.14 -18.05 9.34
C ALA A 172 -9.23 -19.40 8.59
N PRO A 173 -10.28 -20.22 8.82
CA PRO A 173 -10.39 -21.57 8.26
C PRO A 173 -10.36 -21.63 6.73
N ASP A 174 -10.78 -20.57 6.05
CA ASP A 174 -10.82 -20.45 4.59
C ASP A 174 -9.72 -19.55 4.02
N CYS A 175 -8.81 -19.01 4.85
CA CYS A 175 -7.60 -18.35 4.43
C CYS A 175 -6.54 -19.39 4.04
N ARG A 176 -5.92 -19.19 2.87
CA ARG A 176 -4.88 -20.11 2.33
C ARG A 176 -3.49 -19.50 2.34
N VAL A 177 -3.29 -18.35 2.99
CA VAL A 177 -1.97 -17.76 3.18
C VAL A 177 -1.16 -18.66 4.12
N PRO A 178 0.01 -19.19 3.70
CA PRO A 178 0.82 -20.00 4.58
C PRO A 178 1.32 -19.18 5.77
N MET A 179 1.10 -19.66 6.98
CA MET A 179 1.58 -18.97 8.19
C MET A 179 3.08 -19.18 8.43
N GLY A 180 3.63 -20.31 7.98
CA GLY A 180 5.01 -20.69 8.25
C GLY A 180 5.31 -20.77 9.74
N ASP A 181 6.55 -20.43 10.11
CA ASP A 181 7.08 -20.43 11.48
C ASP A 181 6.99 -19.06 12.19
N LEU A 182 6.42 -18.05 11.52
CA LEU A 182 6.36 -16.68 12.04
C LEU A 182 4.98 -16.36 12.65
N ALA A 183 4.99 -15.68 13.80
CA ALA A 183 3.76 -15.26 14.49
C ALA A 183 3.20 -13.95 13.88
N TRP A 184 2.49 -14.08 12.78
CA TRP A 184 1.87 -12.94 12.08
C TRP A 184 0.74 -12.30 12.89
N ARG A 185 0.75 -10.97 12.97
CA ARG A 185 -0.28 -10.13 13.59
C ARG A 185 -0.95 -9.29 12.52
N PRO A 186 -2.26 -9.44 12.31
CA PRO A 186 -2.99 -8.60 11.36
C PRO A 186 -2.96 -7.13 11.76
N THR A 187 -2.74 -6.25 10.80
CA THR A 187 -2.85 -4.81 10.98
C THR A 187 -3.48 -4.15 9.76
N ARG A 188 -3.87 -2.89 9.90
CA ARG A 188 -4.48 -2.08 8.84
C ARG A 188 -3.56 -0.96 8.40
N GLN A 189 -3.92 -0.36 7.27
CA GLN A 189 -3.30 0.87 6.78
C GLN A 189 -3.72 2.05 7.67
N PRO A 190 -2.80 2.82 8.24
CA PRO A 190 -3.15 4.04 8.96
C PRO A 190 -3.51 5.15 7.96
N VAL A 191 -4.58 5.89 8.25
CA VAL A 191 -4.94 7.08 7.48
C VAL A 191 -4.96 8.29 8.41
N VAL A 192 -4.15 9.29 8.11
CA VAL A 192 -4.18 10.58 8.78
C VAL A 192 -5.35 11.38 8.20
N LEU A 193 -6.51 11.29 8.84
CA LEU A 193 -7.80 11.78 8.31
C LEU A 193 -7.80 13.27 8.00
N GLU A 194 -7.02 14.06 8.72
CA GLU A 194 -6.87 15.50 8.51
C GLU A 194 -6.17 15.83 7.18
N ARG A 195 -5.36 14.90 6.68
CA ARG A 195 -4.75 15.03 5.35
C ARG A 195 -5.74 14.69 4.23
N TRP A 196 -6.84 14.00 4.53
CA TRP A 196 -7.87 13.58 3.59
C TRP A 196 -9.23 14.21 3.91
N PRO A 197 -9.38 15.54 3.75
CA PRO A 197 -10.67 16.19 3.98
C PRO A 197 -11.71 15.69 2.97
N VAL A 198 -12.94 15.57 3.43
CA VAL A 198 -14.09 15.22 2.58
C VAL A 198 -14.23 16.29 1.49
N HIS A 199 -14.33 15.87 0.25
CA HIS A 199 -14.53 16.80 -0.85
C HIS A 199 -15.97 17.30 -0.89
N VAL A 200 -16.15 18.59 -0.72
CA VAL A 200 -17.44 19.29 -0.85
C VAL A 200 -17.48 19.91 -2.23
N GLY A 201 -18.36 19.44 -3.09
CA GLY A 201 -18.53 19.94 -4.46
C GLY A 201 -18.97 18.82 -5.42
N PRO A 202 -19.21 19.16 -6.70
CA PRO A 202 -19.60 18.17 -7.70
C PRO A 202 -18.48 17.14 -7.85
N SER A 203 -18.83 15.86 -7.67
CA SER A 203 -17.92 14.76 -7.99
C SER A 203 -17.78 14.66 -9.51
N ALA A 204 -16.62 14.16 -9.98
CA ALA A 204 -16.53 13.70 -11.35
C ALA A 204 -17.59 12.61 -11.63
N ALA A 205 -17.90 12.42 -12.90
CA ALA A 205 -18.88 11.38 -13.29
C ALA A 205 -18.32 9.95 -13.18
N ARG A 206 -16.98 9.79 -12.90
CA ARG A 206 -16.27 8.52 -13.07
C ARG A 206 -15.92 7.86 -11.75
N TYR A 207 -16.16 6.56 -11.68
CA TYR A 207 -15.44 5.70 -10.75
C TYR A 207 -14.04 5.43 -11.29
N THR A 208 -13.06 5.50 -10.42
CA THR A 208 -11.65 5.43 -10.82
C THR A 208 -10.88 4.39 -10.03
N THR A 209 -9.74 3.98 -10.55
CA THR A 209 -8.70 3.24 -9.81
C THR A 209 -7.33 3.62 -10.34
N VAL A 210 -6.30 3.57 -9.47
CA VAL A 210 -4.89 3.74 -9.87
C VAL A 210 -4.16 2.43 -9.59
N MET A 211 -3.50 1.83 -10.58
CA MET A 211 -2.87 0.53 -10.40
C MET A 211 -1.71 0.27 -11.36
N SER A 212 -0.83 -0.66 -10.97
CA SER A 212 0.05 -1.34 -11.92
C SER A 212 -0.68 -2.54 -12.51
N TRP A 213 -0.56 -2.76 -13.83
CA TRP A 213 -1.19 -3.87 -14.54
C TRP A 213 -0.61 -5.20 -14.10
N LYS A 214 0.71 -5.33 -14.27
CA LYS A 214 1.48 -6.48 -13.86
C LYS A 214 2.81 -6.00 -13.29
N PRO A 215 3.17 -6.37 -12.07
CA PRO A 215 4.50 -6.07 -11.54
C PRO A 215 5.57 -6.80 -12.35
N GLY A 216 6.79 -6.25 -12.34
CA GLY A 216 7.95 -6.97 -12.86
C GLY A 216 8.31 -8.19 -11.99
N GLY A 217 9.23 -9.03 -12.52
CA GLY A 217 9.72 -10.20 -11.79
C GLY A 217 8.91 -11.47 -12.05
N ALA A 218 9.35 -12.57 -11.42
CA ALA A 218 8.69 -13.86 -11.51
C ALA A 218 7.38 -13.88 -10.70
N PRO A 219 6.33 -14.55 -11.19
CA PRO A 219 5.11 -14.71 -10.42
C PRO A 219 5.36 -15.55 -9.15
N PRO A 220 4.66 -15.25 -8.04
CA PRO A 220 4.82 -16.02 -6.80
C PRO A 220 4.30 -17.46 -6.96
N VAL A 221 5.00 -18.40 -6.33
CA VAL A 221 4.64 -19.82 -6.31
C VAL A 221 4.50 -20.27 -4.86
N ILE A 222 3.41 -20.95 -4.53
CA ILE A 222 3.17 -21.56 -3.20
C ILE A 222 2.63 -22.97 -3.42
N GLY A 223 3.29 -23.97 -2.86
CA GLY A 223 2.88 -25.38 -2.98
C GLY A 223 2.74 -25.84 -4.44
N GLY A 224 3.62 -25.39 -5.32
CA GLY A 224 3.61 -25.71 -6.76
C GLY A 224 2.55 -24.95 -7.58
N VAL A 225 1.75 -24.08 -6.96
CA VAL A 225 0.74 -23.26 -7.66
C VAL A 225 1.31 -21.88 -7.95
N THR A 226 1.31 -21.48 -9.23
CA THR A 226 1.69 -20.14 -9.68
C THR A 226 0.50 -19.18 -9.62
N TYR A 227 0.70 -18.01 -9.00
CA TYR A 227 -0.35 -16.99 -8.82
C TYR A 227 -0.10 -15.78 -9.73
N GLY A 228 -1.20 -15.21 -10.23
CA GLY A 228 -1.20 -14.03 -11.08
C GLY A 228 -1.31 -12.71 -10.31
N SER A 229 -1.39 -11.62 -11.06
CA SER A 229 -1.55 -10.27 -10.54
C SER A 229 -2.92 -9.67 -10.93
N LYS A 230 -3.00 -8.33 -10.96
CA LYS A 230 -4.23 -7.59 -11.28
C LYS A 230 -4.66 -7.76 -12.73
N ASP A 231 -3.73 -8.00 -13.64
CA ASP A 231 -4.02 -8.30 -15.05
C ASP A 231 -5.01 -9.46 -15.20
N VAL A 232 -4.79 -10.54 -14.46
CA VAL A 232 -5.67 -11.73 -14.49
C VAL A 232 -7.06 -11.40 -13.94
N GLU A 233 -7.13 -10.70 -12.81
CA GLU A 233 -8.41 -10.38 -12.18
C GLU A 233 -9.18 -9.30 -12.95
N PHE A 234 -8.50 -8.27 -13.47
CA PHE A 234 -9.16 -7.18 -14.20
C PHE A 234 -9.88 -7.67 -15.45
N MET A 235 -9.26 -8.58 -16.20
CA MET A 235 -9.86 -9.13 -17.42
C MET A 235 -11.16 -9.91 -17.16
N ARG A 236 -11.37 -10.46 -15.97
CA ARG A 236 -12.64 -11.11 -15.58
C ARG A 236 -13.80 -10.10 -15.51
N PHE A 237 -13.49 -8.82 -15.34
CA PHE A 237 -14.44 -7.72 -15.21
C PHE A 237 -14.35 -6.72 -16.37
N ALA A 238 -13.63 -7.06 -17.44
CA ALA A 238 -13.43 -6.16 -18.58
C ALA A 238 -14.74 -5.62 -19.17
N ALA A 239 -15.80 -6.43 -19.19
CA ALA A 239 -17.10 -6.06 -19.70
C ALA A 239 -17.97 -5.19 -18.76
N LEU A 240 -17.48 -4.81 -17.56
CA LEU A 240 -18.26 -4.04 -16.59
C LEU A 240 -18.81 -2.71 -17.15
N PRO A 241 -18.06 -1.89 -17.93
CA PRO A 241 -18.60 -0.66 -18.48
C PRO A 241 -19.82 -0.84 -19.38
N GLN A 242 -19.98 -2.02 -20.02
CA GLN A 242 -21.12 -2.33 -20.86
C GLN A 242 -22.38 -2.71 -20.07
N ARG A 243 -22.26 -2.88 -18.76
CA ARG A 243 -23.32 -3.36 -17.86
C ARG A 243 -23.83 -2.27 -16.91
N VAL A 244 -23.19 -1.10 -16.88
CA VAL A 244 -23.52 -0.03 -15.93
C VAL A 244 -23.66 1.32 -16.63
N PRO A 245 -24.53 2.23 -16.15
CA PRO A 245 -24.73 3.55 -16.76
C PRO A 245 -23.71 4.60 -16.29
N VAL A 246 -22.66 4.19 -15.55
CA VAL A 246 -21.62 5.10 -15.03
C VAL A 246 -20.33 4.98 -15.82
N GLU A 247 -19.55 6.05 -15.85
CA GLU A 247 -18.24 6.01 -16.48
C GLU A 247 -17.21 5.34 -15.55
N LEU A 248 -16.38 4.47 -16.15
CA LEU A 248 -15.29 3.77 -15.45
C LEU A 248 -13.95 4.15 -16.06
N GLU A 249 -13.00 4.58 -15.20
CA GLU A 249 -11.66 4.97 -15.61
C GLU A 249 -10.62 4.15 -14.85
N VAL A 250 -9.61 3.67 -15.55
CA VAL A 250 -8.45 3.04 -14.96
C VAL A 250 -7.19 3.83 -15.29
N ALA A 251 -6.56 4.39 -14.25
CA ALA A 251 -5.22 4.93 -14.32
C ALA A 251 -4.23 3.79 -14.09
N VAL A 252 -3.54 3.36 -15.15
CA VAL A 252 -2.78 2.11 -15.12
C VAL A 252 -1.42 2.25 -15.79
N GLY A 253 -0.41 1.71 -15.11
CA GLY A 253 0.96 1.61 -15.62
C GLY A 253 1.33 0.18 -16.04
N GLY A 254 2.36 0.09 -16.89
CA GLY A 254 2.87 -1.18 -17.40
C GLY A 254 2.33 -1.56 -18.79
N ALA A 255 2.57 -2.81 -19.20
CA ALA A 255 2.14 -3.34 -20.50
C ALA A 255 0.63 -3.66 -20.50
N VAL A 256 -0.19 -2.67 -20.73
CA VAL A 256 -1.67 -2.71 -20.63
C VAL A 256 -2.29 -2.94 -22.01
N PRO A 257 -3.29 -3.80 -22.18
CA PRO A 257 -4.02 -3.98 -23.43
C PRO A 257 -5.03 -2.83 -23.62
N ARG A 258 -4.52 -1.59 -23.80
CA ARG A 258 -5.33 -0.35 -23.82
C ARG A 258 -6.46 -0.39 -24.86
N GLY A 259 -6.18 -0.92 -26.06
CA GLY A 259 -7.19 -1.01 -27.13
C GLY A 259 -8.33 -1.96 -26.76
N GLU A 260 -8.04 -3.08 -26.14
CA GLU A 260 -9.04 -4.06 -25.70
C GLU A 260 -9.92 -3.49 -24.57
N LEU A 261 -9.31 -2.84 -23.58
CA LEU A 261 -10.05 -2.20 -22.49
C LEU A 261 -10.93 -1.05 -23.00
N ALA A 262 -10.42 -0.22 -23.93
CA ALA A 262 -11.19 0.83 -24.57
C ALA A 262 -12.37 0.28 -25.38
N ALA A 263 -12.21 -0.84 -26.08
CA ALA A 263 -13.28 -1.50 -26.81
C ALA A 263 -14.41 -2.02 -25.86
N HIS A 264 -14.09 -2.31 -24.61
CA HIS A 264 -15.09 -2.63 -23.58
C HIS A 264 -15.73 -1.39 -22.95
N GLY A 265 -15.27 -0.18 -23.26
CA GLY A 265 -15.81 1.07 -22.71
C GLY A 265 -15.02 1.66 -21.54
N TRP A 266 -13.85 1.11 -21.18
CA TRP A 266 -12.98 1.70 -20.18
C TRP A 266 -12.30 2.95 -20.70
N ARG A 267 -12.27 4.01 -19.90
CA ARG A 267 -11.32 5.10 -20.07
C ARG A 267 -9.98 4.70 -19.47
N VAL A 268 -8.94 4.60 -20.28
CA VAL A 268 -7.60 4.17 -19.85
C VAL A 268 -6.64 5.34 -19.89
N VAL A 269 -6.13 5.74 -18.73
CA VAL A 269 -5.15 6.83 -18.58
C VAL A 269 -3.84 6.32 -18.00
N ASP A 270 -2.78 7.11 -18.05
CA ASP A 270 -1.50 6.73 -17.45
C ASP A 270 -1.52 6.94 -15.94
N ALA A 271 -1.12 5.91 -15.19
CA ALA A 271 -1.06 5.98 -13.74
C ALA A 271 -0.03 7.01 -13.24
N TYR A 272 1.04 7.24 -13.98
CA TYR A 272 2.05 8.22 -13.61
C TYR A 272 1.47 9.63 -13.63
N GLU A 273 0.71 10.01 -14.66
CA GLU A 273 0.07 11.35 -14.74
C GLU A 273 -0.84 11.63 -13.53
N CYS A 274 -1.45 10.60 -12.97
CA CYS A 274 -2.30 10.70 -11.78
C CYS A 274 -1.54 10.61 -10.45
N SER A 275 -0.22 10.43 -10.47
CA SER A 275 0.60 10.13 -9.28
C SER A 275 1.96 10.83 -9.26
N THR A 276 2.16 11.86 -10.07
CA THR A 276 3.44 12.60 -10.16
C THR A 276 3.87 13.24 -8.85
N THR A 277 2.91 13.66 -8.03
CA THR A 277 3.14 14.21 -6.67
C THR A 277 2.05 13.74 -5.71
N MET A 278 2.27 13.93 -4.42
CA MET A 278 1.26 13.65 -3.39
C MET A 278 -0.02 14.46 -3.61
N ALA A 279 0.10 15.73 -4.02
CA ALA A 279 -1.04 16.61 -4.27
C ALA A 279 -1.86 16.17 -5.50
N VAL A 280 -1.18 15.81 -6.60
CA VAL A 280 -1.83 15.32 -7.82
C VAL A 280 -2.60 14.04 -7.55
N TYR A 281 -1.99 13.09 -6.84
CA TYR A 281 -2.65 11.84 -6.46
C TYR A 281 -3.88 12.07 -5.58
N GLN A 282 -3.73 12.90 -4.55
CA GLN A 282 -4.83 13.24 -3.63
C GLN A 282 -6.00 13.90 -4.38
N ASP A 283 -5.70 14.85 -5.26
CA ASP A 283 -6.71 15.58 -6.03
C ASP A 283 -7.44 14.65 -7.01
N TYR A 284 -6.73 13.74 -7.68
CA TYR A 284 -7.31 12.73 -8.54
C TYR A 284 -8.33 11.85 -7.80
N LEU A 285 -7.97 11.33 -6.63
CA LEU A 285 -8.86 10.49 -5.83
C LEU A 285 -10.06 11.28 -5.30
N ARG A 286 -9.82 12.47 -4.77
CA ARG A 286 -10.89 13.29 -4.17
C ARG A 286 -11.93 13.77 -5.18
N ARG A 287 -11.53 14.02 -6.41
CA ARG A 287 -12.46 14.40 -7.50
C ARG A 287 -13.21 13.23 -8.09
N SER A 288 -12.78 12.01 -7.90
CA SER A 288 -13.46 10.82 -8.40
C SER A 288 -14.86 10.68 -7.78
N ARG A 289 -15.77 10.01 -8.51
CA ARG A 289 -17.09 9.67 -7.96
C ARG A 289 -16.97 8.62 -6.85
N GLY A 290 -16.09 7.66 -7.04
CA GLY A 290 -15.77 6.59 -6.08
C GLY A 290 -14.65 5.75 -6.62
N GLU A 291 -14.30 4.69 -5.89
CA GLU A 291 -13.39 3.67 -6.35
C GLU A 291 -14.13 2.44 -6.85
N TRP A 292 -13.72 1.93 -8.02
CA TRP A 292 -13.95 0.55 -8.40
C TRP A 292 -12.60 -0.11 -8.69
N SER A 293 -12.29 -1.24 -8.06
CA SER A 293 -10.97 -1.85 -8.22
C SER A 293 -10.97 -3.36 -7.98
N VAL A 294 -10.05 -4.05 -8.67
CA VAL A 294 -9.68 -5.44 -8.42
C VAL A 294 -8.44 -5.53 -7.54
N ALA A 295 -8.24 -6.69 -6.92
CA ALA A 295 -7.04 -7.05 -6.18
C ALA A 295 -6.09 -7.90 -7.05
N LYS A 296 -4.84 -8.14 -6.58
CA LYS A 296 -3.96 -9.13 -7.20
C LYS A 296 -4.57 -10.52 -7.05
N GLN A 297 -4.47 -11.35 -8.08
CA GLN A 297 -5.05 -12.68 -8.10
C GLN A 297 -4.59 -13.54 -6.92
N ILE A 298 -3.35 -13.40 -6.49
CA ILE A 298 -2.84 -14.11 -5.31
C ILE A 298 -3.62 -13.73 -4.05
N TYR A 299 -4.02 -12.47 -3.83
CA TYR A 299 -4.78 -12.06 -2.64
C TYR A 299 -6.19 -12.64 -2.65
N VAL A 300 -6.81 -12.68 -3.83
CA VAL A 300 -8.15 -13.25 -4.03
C VAL A 300 -8.12 -14.76 -3.82
N ALA A 301 -7.21 -15.44 -4.49
CA ALA A 301 -7.10 -16.91 -4.45
C ALA A 301 -6.74 -17.44 -3.05
N LEU A 302 -5.87 -16.73 -2.34
CA LEU A 302 -5.49 -17.11 -0.96
C LEU A 302 -6.49 -16.63 0.10
N ARG A 303 -7.47 -15.81 -0.26
CA ARG A 303 -8.39 -15.17 0.69
C ARG A 303 -7.62 -14.50 1.84
N SER A 304 -6.62 -13.70 1.46
CA SER A 304 -5.67 -13.13 2.43
C SER A 304 -6.28 -12.10 3.39
N GLY A 305 -7.41 -11.49 3.03
CA GLY A 305 -7.97 -10.35 3.75
C GLY A 305 -7.30 -9.01 3.41
N TRP A 306 -6.46 -8.98 2.39
CA TRP A 306 -5.76 -7.76 1.98
C TRP A 306 -6.75 -6.68 1.53
N PHE A 307 -6.60 -5.48 2.10
CA PHE A 307 -7.31 -4.26 1.74
C PHE A 307 -6.30 -3.22 1.24
N SER A 308 -6.67 -2.38 0.27
CA SER A 308 -5.72 -1.45 -0.34
C SER A 308 -5.59 -0.15 0.44
N THR A 309 -4.37 0.38 0.61
CA THR A 309 -4.11 1.75 1.08
C THR A 309 -4.83 2.79 0.22
N ARG A 310 -4.87 2.59 -1.11
CA ARG A 310 -5.64 3.44 -2.03
C ARG A 310 -7.13 3.45 -1.66
N SER A 311 -7.74 2.30 -1.40
CA SER A 311 -9.14 2.20 -0.98
C SER A 311 -9.39 2.90 0.36
N ALA A 312 -8.45 2.80 1.29
CA ALA A 312 -8.51 3.47 2.58
C ALA A 312 -8.61 5.00 2.43
N VAL A 313 -7.83 5.58 1.51
CA VAL A 313 -7.84 7.04 1.30
C VAL A 313 -9.01 7.53 0.44
N TYR A 314 -9.60 6.68 -0.42
CA TYR A 314 -10.90 6.97 -1.04
C TYR A 314 -12.00 7.08 0.03
N LEU A 315 -12.08 6.09 0.93
CA LEU A 315 -13.02 6.13 2.06
C LEU A 315 -12.85 7.39 2.91
N ALA A 316 -11.59 7.71 3.25
CA ALA A 316 -11.27 8.91 4.03
C ALA A 316 -11.69 10.21 3.34
N SER A 317 -11.65 10.26 2.01
CA SER A 317 -12.12 11.39 1.21
C SER A 317 -13.63 11.45 1.06
N GLY A 318 -14.39 10.56 1.71
CA GLY A 318 -15.84 10.45 1.56
C GLY A 318 -16.26 9.93 0.19
N ARG A 319 -15.45 9.06 -0.42
CA ARG A 319 -15.74 8.45 -1.72
C ARG A 319 -16.11 6.97 -1.54
N PRO A 320 -17.27 6.54 -2.03
CA PRO A 320 -17.68 5.15 -1.94
C PRO A 320 -16.65 4.23 -2.62
N VAL A 321 -16.42 3.08 -2.00
CA VAL A 321 -15.43 2.09 -2.44
C VAL A 321 -16.10 0.78 -2.77
N ILE A 322 -15.90 0.30 -4.00
CA ILE A 322 -16.41 -0.96 -4.52
C ILE A 322 -15.21 -1.77 -4.97
N VAL A 323 -14.77 -2.73 -4.14
CA VAL A 323 -13.52 -3.45 -4.37
C VAL A 323 -13.68 -4.96 -4.24
N GLN A 324 -12.88 -5.68 -5.02
CA GLN A 324 -12.90 -7.13 -5.04
C GLN A 324 -12.59 -7.72 -3.66
N ASP A 325 -13.38 -8.71 -3.26
CA ASP A 325 -13.21 -9.38 -1.98
C ASP A 325 -12.03 -10.34 -1.99
N THR A 326 -11.10 -10.10 -1.10
CA THR A 326 -9.97 -10.99 -0.79
C THR A 326 -10.15 -11.74 0.55
N GLY A 327 -11.35 -11.67 1.15
CA GLY A 327 -11.63 -12.08 2.52
C GLY A 327 -11.71 -10.90 3.49
N TRP A 328 -11.35 -9.69 3.08
CA TRP A 328 -11.41 -8.47 3.91
C TRP A 328 -12.85 -8.14 4.37
N SER A 329 -13.87 -8.53 3.60
CA SER A 329 -15.28 -8.28 3.93
C SER A 329 -15.75 -8.94 5.23
N ALA A 330 -15.01 -9.90 5.77
CA ALA A 330 -15.24 -10.48 7.09
C ALA A 330 -14.80 -9.57 8.25
N HIS A 331 -14.01 -8.54 7.98
CA HIS A 331 -13.34 -7.70 8.98
C HIS A 331 -13.78 -6.23 8.94
N TYR A 332 -14.44 -5.82 7.85
CA TYR A 332 -14.94 -4.46 7.66
C TYR A 332 -16.47 -4.44 7.52
N PRO A 333 -17.13 -3.37 7.94
CA PRO A 333 -18.55 -3.20 7.67
C PRO A 333 -18.74 -2.96 6.17
N THR A 334 -19.60 -3.74 5.56
CA THR A 334 -19.94 -3.65 4.14
C THR A 334 -21.41 -3.32 3.93
N GLY A 335 -21.74 -2.78 2.76
CA GLY A 335 -23.12 -2.47 2.36
C GLY A 335 -23.46 -0.99 2.38
N ASP A 336 -22.67 -0.16 3.10
CA ASP A 336 -22.81 1.29 3.13
C ASP A 336 -21.44 1.95 3.00
N GLY A 337 -21.24 2.69 1.89
CA GLY A 337 -19.99 3.37 1.56
C GLY A 337 -18.81 2.45 1.17
N LEU A 338 -18.84 1.17 1.59
CA LEU A 338 -17.84 0.15 1.27
C LEU A 338 -18.53 -1.14 0.83
N PHE A 339 -18.20 -1.61 -0.37
CA PHE A 339 -18.82 -2.78 -1.00
C PHE A 339 -17.77 -3.78 -1.46
N ALA A 340 -18.03 -5.06 -1.18
CA ALA A 340 -17.25 -6.18 -1.68
C ALA A 340 -17.94 -6.79 -2.90
N PHE A 341 -17.16 -7.25 -3.88
CA PHE A 341 -17.67 -8.07 -4.99
C PHE A 341 -16.73 -9.24 -5.31
N ARG A 342 -17.30 -10.33 -5.83
CA ARG A 342 -16.60 -11.54 -6.29
C ARG A 342 -16.96 -11.88 -7.74
N SER A 343 -18.10 -11.36 -8.21
CA SER A 343 -18.62 -11.56 -9.56
C SER A 343 -18.93 -10.24 -10.26
N LEU A 344 -19.09 -10.31 -11.58
CA LEU A 344 -19.49 -9.16 -12.40
C LEU A 344 -20.88 -8.64 -11.97
N ASP A 345 -21.83 -9.54 -11.69
CA ASP A 345 -23.18 -9.16 -11.28
C ASP A 345 -23.19 -8.48 -9.91
N GLU A 346 -22.35 -8.93 -8.95
CA GLU A 346 -22.19 -8.25 -7.67
C GLU A 346 -21.57 -6.85 -7.83
N ALA A 347 -20.60 -6.67 -8.74
CA ALA A 347 -20.03 -5.37 -9.04
C ALA A 347 -21.07 -4.41 -9.64
N VAL A 348 -21.89 -4.89 -10.57
CA VAL A 348 -23.01 -4.13 -11.15
C VAL A 348 -24.02 -3.72 -10.07
N ALA A 349 -24.44 -4.67 -9.23
CA ALA A 349 -25.39 -4.40 -8.14
C ALA A 349 -24.84 -3.40 -7.12
N ALA A 350 -23.56 -3.47 -6.77
CA ALA A 350 -22.91 -2.53 -5.86
C ALA A 350 -22.88 -1.10 -6.43
N LEU A 351 -22.52 -0.94 -7.71
CA LEU A 351 -22.55 0.36 -8.39
C LEU A 351 -23.97 0.94 -8.41
N ALA A 352 -24.97 0.13 -8.79
CA ALA A 352 -26.38 0.55 -8.81
C ALA A 352 -26.87 0.98 -7.41
N ARG A 353 -26.46 0.28 -6.37
CA ARG A 353 -26.81 0.63 -4.98
C ARG A 353 -26.18 1.96 -4.55
N VAL A 354 -24.91 2.19 -4.87
CA VAL A 354 -24.25 3.47 -4.58
C VAL A 354 -24.92 4.63 -5.31
N GLU A 355 -25.29 4.45 -6.58
CA GLU A 355 -25.94 5.49 -7.38
C GLU A 355 -27.36 5.80 -6.88
N ALA A 356 -28.06 4.84 -6.29
CA ALA A 356 -29.41 5.06 -5.76
C ALA A 356 -29.46 6.04 -4.57
N ASP A 357 -28.40 6.11 -3.75
CA ASP A 357 -28.27 7.08 -2.66
C ASP A 357 -26.80 7.49 -2.46
N TYR A 358 -26.25 8.15 -3.45
CA TYR A 358 -24.83 8.52 -3.49
C TYR A 358 -24.38 9.36 -2.28
N ALA A 359 -25.22 10.30 -1.84
CA ALA A 359 -24.89 11.17 -0.72
C ALA A 359 -24.74 10.39 0.62
N HIS A 360 -25.67 9.45 0.86
CA HIS A 360 -25.58 8.53 2.00
C HIS A 360 -24.29 7.72 1.95
N HIS A 361 -23.97 7.11 0.80
CA HIS A 361 -22.78 6.29 0.67
C HIS A 361 -21.46 7.09 0.77
N CYS A 362 -21.45 8.36 0.39
CA CYS A 362 -20.31 9.25 0.65
C CYS A 362 -20.09 9.46 2.16
N ALA A 363 -21.14 9.76 2.89
CA ALA A 363 -21.06 9.93 4.35
C ALA A 363 -20.66 8.64 5.07
N ALA A 364 -21.23 7.51 4.64
CA ALA A 364 -20.91 6.19 5.18
C ALA A 364 -19.46 5.79 4.89
N ALA A 365 -18.92 6.10 3.69
CA ALA A 365 -17.52 5.86 3.36
C ALA A 365 -16.57 6.56 4.33
N ARG A 366 -16.81 7.85 4.60
CA ARG A 366 -16.05 8.61 5.61
C ARG A 366 -16.14 7.99 7.00
N ALA A 367 -17.33 7.59 7.42
CA ALA A 367 -17.55 6.97 8.72
C ALA A 367 -16.80 5.63 8.87
N VAL A 368 -16.71 4.84 7.80
CA VAL A 368 -15.87 3.62 7.78
C VAL A 368 -14.40 3.98 8.01
N ALA A 369 -13.87 4.98 7.29
CA ALA A 369 -12.46 5.37 7.46
C ALA A 369 -12.18 5.86 8.89
N GLU A 370 -13.06 6.66 9.48
CA GLU A 370 -12.93 7.16 10.85
C GLU A 370 -12.92 6.03 11.88
N ARG A 371 -13.80 5.05 11.71
CA ARG A 371 -13.93 3.94 12.63
C ARG A 371 -12.82 2.90 12.50
N GLU A 372 -12.37 2.59 11.27
CA GLU A 372 -11.56 1.42 11.00
C GLU A 372 -10.10 1.74 10.66
N LEU A 373 -9.81 2.94 10.12
CA LEU A 373 -8.54 3.26 9.48
C LEU A 373 -7.84 4.50 10.05
N ALA A 374 -8.48 5.23 10.99
CA ALA A 374 -7.89 6.42 11.60
C ALA A 374 -6.49 6.10 12.18
N ALA A 375 -5.46 6.86 11.78
CA ALA A 375 -4.08 6.62 12.15
C ALA A 375 -3.85 6.45 13.65
N PRO A 376 -4.44 7.25 14.57
CA PRO A 376 -4.26 7.02 15.99
C PRO A 376 -4.68 5.62 16.42
N ARG A 377 -5.87 5.18 15.98
CA ARG A 377 -6.41 3.86 16.33
C ARG A 377 -5.54 2.70 15.84
N VAL A 378 -5.13 2.77 14.57
CA VAL A 378 -4.32 1.72 13.94
C VAL A 378 -2.92 1.66 14.56
N LEU A 379 -2.28 2.83 14.71
CA LEU A 379 -0.90 2.90 15.19
C LEU A 379 -0.77 2.63 16.68
N GLU A 380 -1.72 3.07 17.52
CA GLU A 380 -1.74 2.69 18.93
C GLU A 380 -1.90 1.19 19.14
N ARG A 381 -2.74 0.53 18.31
CA ARG A 381 -2.86 -0.92 18.33
C ARG A 381 -1.53 -1.58 17.92
N LEU A 382 -0.91 -1.14 16.83
CA LEU A 382 0.38 -1.65 16.37
C LEU A 382 1.44 -1.51 17.47
N LEU A 383 1.52 -0.36 18.14
CA LEU A 383 2.47 -0.12 19.23
C LEU A 383 2.25 -1.07 20.43
N ARG A 384 1.00 -1.29 20.83
CA ARG A 384 0.69 -2.25 21.92
C ARG A 384 1.10 -3.68 21.57
N GLU A 385 0.88 -4.08 20.31
CA GLU A 385 1.21 -5.44 19.84
C GLU A 385 2.70 -5.60 19.52
N ALA A 386 3.45 -4.52 19.29
CA ALA A 386 4.89 -4.54 19.10
C ALA A 386 5.67 -4.58 20.44
N ALA A 387 5.10 -4.10 21.53
CA ALA A 387 5.73 -4.12 22.86
C ALA A 387 5.97 -5.55 23.35
#